data_351781af143c5f3111de51397d075632
#
_entry.id   351781af143c5f3111de51397d075632
#
_cell.length_a   1.000
_cell.length_b   1.000
_cell.length_c   1.000
_cell.angle_alpha   90.00
_cell.angle_beta   90.00
_cell.angle_gamma   90.00
#
_symmetry.space_group_name_H-M   'P 1'
#
loop_
_entity.id
_entity.type
_entity.pdbx_description
1 polymer ?
#
loop_
_entity_poly.entity_id
_entity_poly.type
_entity_poly.pdbx_seq_one_letter_code
_entity_poly.pdbx_strand_id
1 'polypeptide(L)'
;IVQGRGYVMILVEMIHDARIIPLDGRGKPSPKIGQWMGMSRGRWDGDTLVVETSNINGKNPLQGSSAHMRVTERFTRVADDTIRYRFTVEDEATWETPWTAEMPMKKTIGPLFEHACHEGNYGLYNTLVGARLEEQRAAEETVQQERR
;
A
#
# COMPACT_ATOMS: atom_id res chain seq x y z
N ILE A 1 6.09 5.80 11.71
CA ILE A 1 7.53 5.75 11.34
C ILE A 1 8.34 5.74 12.63
N VAL A 2 9.24 4.77 12.77
CA VAL A 2 10.09 4.61 13.96
C VAL A 2 11.55 4.60 13.51
N GLN A 3 12.40 5.38 14.18
CA GLN A 3 13.83 5.43 13.94
C GLN A 3 14.56 4.60 15.00
N GLY A 4 15.32 3.62 14.57
CA GLY A 4 16.21 2.81 15.39
C GLY A 4 17.69 3.09 15.06
N ARG A 5 18.59 2.43 15.79
CA ARG A 5 20.03 2.56 15.54
C ARG A 5 20.39 1.84 14.23
N GLY A 6 20.72 2.61 13.18
CA GLY A 6 21.12 2.08 11.86
C GLY A 6 19.96 1.64 10.96
N TYR A 7 18.70 1.94 11.32
CA TYR A 7 17.55 1.66 10.48
C TYR A 7 16.38 2.61 10.75
N VAL A 8 15.48 2.70 9.81
CA VAL A 8 14.13 3.25 9.97
C VAL A 8 13.12 2.15 9.67
N MET A 9 12.06 2.08 10.45
CA MET A 9 10.91 1.19 10.21
C MET A 9 9.67 2.03 9.86
N ILE A 10 8.97 1.63 8.82
CA ILE A 10 7.67 2.18 8.44
C ILE A 10 6.65 1.05 8.55
N LEU A 11 5.78 1.13 9.55
CA LEU A 11 4.63 0.24 9.70
C LEU A 11 3.48 0.77 8.86
N VAL A 12 2.91 -0.08 8.02
CA VAL A 12 1.75 0.23 7.16
C VAL A 12 0.52 -0.45 7.77
N GLU A 13 -0.48 0.35 8.10
CA GLU A 13 -1.70 -0.14 8.75
C GLU A 13 -2.49 -1.09 7.84
N MET A 14 -2.71 -0.68 6.59
CA MET A 14 -3.62 -1.38 5.66
C MET A 14 -3.26 -2.85 5.40
N ILE A 15 -1.97 -3.21 5.39
CA ILE A 15 -1.50 -4.57 5.07
C ILE A 15 -0.72 -5.19 6.23
N HIS A 16 -0.70 -4.54 7.39
CA HIS A 16 0.05 -4.95 8.61
C HIS A 16 1.54 -5.19 8.36
N ASP A 17 2.11 -4.61 7.30
CA ASP A 17 3.49 -4.86 6.91
C ASP A 17 4.43 -3.80 7.46
N ALA A 18 5.64 -4.22 7.82
CA ALA A 18 6.69 -3.39 8.37
C ALA A 18 7.89 -3.33 7.41
N ARG A 19 8.10 -2.18 6.79
CA ARG A 19 9.28 -1.94 5.96
C ARG A 19 10.47 -1.57 6.85
N ILE A 20 11.46 -2.45 6.92
CA ILE A 20 12.73 -2.18 7.59
C ILE A 20 13.71 -1.61 6.58
N ILE A 21 14.17 -0.40 6.81
CA ILE A 21 15.03 0.38 5.93
C ILE A 21 16.40 0.53 6.57
N PRO A 22 17.40 -0.29 6.21
CA PRO A 22 18.76 -0.15 6.71
C PRO A 22 19.38 1.17 6.23
N LEU A 23 20.13 1.82 7.13
CA LEU A 23 20.87 3.07 6.89
C LEU A 23 22.40 2.87 6.90
N ASP A 24 22.86 1.63 6.91
CA ASP A 24 24.26 1.24 7.11
C ASP A 24 25.10 1.19 5.81
N GLY A 25 24.53 1.64 4.70
CA GLY A 25 25.21 1.66 3.40
C GLY A 25 25.46 0.29 2.78
N ARG A 26 24.90 -0.80 3.35
CA ARG A 26 25.01 -2.13 2.74
C ARG A 26 24.49 -2.16 1.31
N GLY A 27 25.14 -2.92 0.45
CA GLY A 27 24.78 -3.04 -0.95
C GLY A 27 23.35 -3.58 -1.17
N LYS A 28 22.84 -3.35 -2.36
CA LYS A 28 21.56 -3.94 -2.79
C LYS A 28 21.76 -5.46 -2.96
N PRO A 29 20.78 -6.27 -2.55
CA PRO A 29 20.83 -7.71 -2.79
C PRO A 29 20.71 -8.03 -4.29
N SER A 30 20.93 -9.29 -4.64
CA SER A 30 20.78 -9.75 -6.02
C SER A 30 19.40 -9.37 -6.58
N PRO A 31 19.31 -8.84 -7.81
CA PRO A 31 18.01 -8.53 -8.45
C PRO A 31 17.13 -9.76 -8.67
N LYS A 32 17.69 -10.98 -8.52
CA LYS A 32 16.92 -12.23 -8.58
C LYS A 32 16.04 -12.47 -7.34
N ILE A 33 16.26 -11.73 -6.26
CA ILE A 33 15.48 -11.83 -5.03
C ILE A 33 14.39 -10.77 -5.05
N GLY A 34 13.20 -11.13 -5.53
CA GLY A 34 12.03 -10.25 -5.53
C GLY A 34 11.19 -10.41 -4.25
N GLN A 35 10.73 -9.30 -3.69
CA GLN A 35 9.84 -9.26 -2.51
C GLN A 35 8.56 -8.46 -2.81
N TRP A 36 7.50 -8.68 -2.02
CA TRP A 36 6.21 -7.99 -2.19
C TRP A 36 6.33 -6.48 -2.07
N MET A 37 7.02 -5.99 -1.03
CA MET A 37 7.27 -4.57 -0.78
C MET A 37 8.62 -4.10 -1.35
N GLY A 38 9.29 -4.95 -2.13
CA GLY A 38 10.64 -4.69 -2.59
C GLY A 38 11.66 -4.67 -1.46
N MET A 39 12.86 -4.21 -1.76
CA MET A 39 13.96 -4.07 -0.81
C MET A 39 14.39 -2.61 -0.74
N SER A 40 14.22 -2.03 0.42
CA SER A 40 14.53 -0.63 0.68
C SER A 40 15.93 -0.43 1.26
N ARG A 41 16.57 0.68 0.87
CA ARG A 41 17.82 1.20 1.43
C ARG A 41 17.65 2.68 1.68
N GLY A 42 18.07 3.13 2.85
CA GLY A 42 17.94 4.51 3.26
C GLY A 42 19.28 5.20 3.46
N ARG A 43 19.29 6.51 3.30
CA ARG A 43 20.38 7.40 3.70
C ARG A 43 19.82 8.74 4.10
N TRP A 44 20.56 9.46 4.91
CA TRP A 44 20.26 10.86 5.20
C TRP A 44 20.91 11.77 4.16
N ASP A 45 20.16 12.76 3.71
CA ASP A 45 20.58 13.86 2.85
C ASP A 45 20.17 15.17 3.58
N GLY A 46 21.07 15.68 4.42
CA GLY A 46 20.71 16.70 5.41
C GLY A 46 19.60 16.21 6.34
N ASP A 47 18.51 16.95 6.40
CA ASP A 47 17.33 16.65 7.23
C ASP A 47 16.28 15.76 6.49
N THR A 48 16.64 15.25 5.33
CA THR A 48 15.76 14.41 4.51
C THR A 48 16.21 12.95 4.56
N LEU A 49 15.32 12.05 4.95
CA LEU A 49 15.50 10.62 4.73
C LEU A 49 15.19 10.30 3.27
N VAL A 50 16.19 9.80 2.55
CA VAL A 50 16.03 9.30 1.18
C VAL A 50 16.00 7.78 1.22
N VAL A 51 14.98 7.18 0.64
CA VAL A 51 14.79 5.72 0.58
C VAL A 51 14.70 5.29 -0.87
N GLU A 52 15.54 4.35 -1.25
CA GLU A 52 15.49 3.71 -2.57
C GLU A 52 14.97 2.29 -2.43
N THR A 53 13.88 1.99 -3.12
CA THR A 53 13.26 0.66 -3.14
C THR A 53 13.35 0.05 -4.53
N SER A 54 13.79 -1.19 -4.59
CA SER A 54 13.88 -2.00 -5.81
C SER A 54 13.56 -3.46 -5.49
N ASN A 55 13.77 -4.39 -6.43
CA ASN A 55 13.53 -5.82 -6.22
C ASN A 55 12.07 -6.14 -5.84
N ILE A 56 11.12 -5.45 -6.45
CA ILE A 56 9.69 -5.75 -6.34
C ILE A 56 9.41 -7.00 -7.19
N ASN A 57 8.58 -7.92 -6.70
CA ASN A 57 8.34 -9.20 -7.35
C ASN A 57 7.41 -9.15 -8.59
N GLY A 58 6.85 -8.00 -8.92
CA GLY A 58 5.94 -7.79 -10.06
C GLY A 58 4.56 -8.45 -9.95
N LYS A 59 4.24 -9.12 -8.84
CA LYS A 59 2.94 -9.81 -8.65
C LYS A 59 1.84 -8.88 -8.13
N ASN A 60 2.21 -7.72 -7.62
CA ASN A 60 1.28 -6.68 -7.17
C ASN A 60 1.72 -5.33 -7.77
N PRO A 61 1.43 -5.11 -9.06
CA PRO A 61 1.92 -3.94 -9.77
C PRO A 61 1.24 -2.65 -9.29
N LEU A 62 2.05 -1.62 -9.08
CA LEU A 62 1.54 -0.26 -8.93
C LEU A 62 1.13 0.26 -10.32
N GLN A 63 -0.16 0.38 -10.58
CA GLN A 63 -0.69 0.90 -11.86
C GLN A 63 -0.09 0.24 -13.13
N GLY A 64 0.10 -1.07 -13.06
CA GLY A 64 0.65 -1.83 -14.19
C GLY A 64 2.18 -1.88 -14.26
N SER A 65 2.88 -1.40 -13.22
CA SER A 65 4.34 -1.45 -13.16
C SER A 65 4.91 -2.88 -13.28
N SER A 66 6.14 -2.96 -13.74
CA SER A 66 6.88 -4.22 -13.87
C SER A 66 7.70 -4.55 -12.61
N ALA A 67 8.35 -5.71 -12.62
CA ALA A 67 9.34 -6.08 -11.59
C ALA A 67 10.61 -5.20 -11.62
N HIS A 68 10.79 -4.40 -12.67
CA HIS A 68 11.93 -3.46 -12.81
C HIS A 68 11.68 -2.11 -12.16
N MET A 69 10.47 -1.88 -11.64
CA MET A 69 10.10 -0.64 -10.98
C MET A 69 11.09 -0.31 -9.85
N ARG A 70 11.46 0.96 -9.80
CA ARG A 70 12.24 1.59 -8.72
C ARG A 70 11.45 2.74 -8.14
N VAL A 71 11.52 2.90 -6.84
CA VAL A 71 10.89 4.01 -6.13
C VAL A 71 11.94 4.72 -5.31
N THR A 72 12.06 6.04 -5.51
CA THR A 72 12.88 6.90 -4.66
C THR A 72 11.95 7.77 -3.82
N GLU A 73 11.98 7.59 -2.51
CA GLU A 73 11.13 8.29 -1.55
C GLU A 73 11.97 9.30 -0.77
N ARG A 74 11.39 10.46 -0.47
CA ARG A 74 12.03 11.52 0.33
C ARG A 74 11.08 11.96 1.44
N PHE A 75 11.52 11.82 2.67
CA PHE A 75 10.78 12.22 3.87
C PHE A 75 11.49 13.39 4.51
N THR A 76 10.91 14.58 4.45
CA THR A 76 11.48 15.80 5.04
C THR A 76 10.53 16.33 6.11
N ARG A 77 10.99 16.46 7.35
CA ARG A 77 10.19 17.09 8.40
C ARG A 77 10.14 18.60 8.16
N VAL A 78 8.96 19.13 7.90
CA VAL A 78 8.74 20.56 7.59
C VAL A 78 8.06 21.31 8.73
N ALA A 79 7.44 20.59 9.67
CA ALA A 79 6.89 21.13 10.91
C ALA A 79 6.88 20.03 12.00
N ASP A 80 6.53 20.39 13.24
CA ASP A 80 6.49 19.43 14.36
C ASP A 80 5.53 18.28 14.16
N ASP A 81 4.47 18.49 13.39
CA ASP A 81 3.41 17.54 13.09
C ASP A 81 3.36 17.12 11.62
N THR A 82 4.30 17.59 10.78
CA THR A 82 4.19 17.43 9.33
C THR A 82 5.49 16.95 8.70
N ILE A 83 5.40 15.88 7.92
CA ILE A 83 6.43 15.41 7.01
C ILE A 83 5.96 15.68 5.58
N ARG A 84 6.80 16.35 4.80
CA ARG A 84 6.65 16.40 3.34
C ARG A 84 7.16 15.08 2.78
N TYR A 85 6.25 14.30 2.21
CA TYR A 85 6.54 13.04 1.55
C TYR A 85 6.50 13.23 0.04
N ARG A 86 7.62 12.96 -0.61
CA ARG A 86 7.77 13.00 -2.06
C ARG A 86 8.30 11.66 -2.54
N PHE A 87 7.74 11.13 -3.62
CA PHE A 87 8.27 9.91 -4.22
C PHE A 87 8.31 10.03 -5.74
N THR A 88 9.34 9.42 -6.31
CA THR A 88 9.54 9.29 -7.76
C THR A 88 9.51 7.83 -8.12
N VAL A 89 8.75 7.48 -9.13
CA VAL A 89 8.63 6.12 -9.69
C VAL A 89 9.30 6.08 -11.05
N GLU A 90 10.14 5.08 -11.25
CA GLU A 90 10.87 4.80 -12.48
C GLU A 90 10.59 3.35 -12.90
N ASP A 91 10.10 3.14 -14.10
CA ASP A 91 9.93 1.82 -14.72
C ASP A 91 9.84 1.99 -16.24
N GLU A 92 10.97 1.85 -16.90
CA GLU A 92 11.10 2.02 -18.35
C GLU A 92 10.24 1.03 -19.17
N ALA A 93 9.82 -0.07 -18.57
CA ALA A 93 8.91 -1.02 -19.22
C ALA A 93 7.45 -0.55 -19.19
N THR A 94 7.11 0.41 -18.33
CA THR A 94 5.73 0.87 -18.12
C THR A 94 5.52 2.33 -18.51
N TRP A 95 6.47 3.21 -18.21
CA TRP A 95 6.37 4.65 -18.45
C TRP A 95 7.56 5.17 -19.24
N GLU A 96 7.31 6.04 -20.20
CA GLU A 96 8.35 6.68 -21.01
C GLU A 96 9.29 7.57 -20.17
N THR A 97 8.75 8.17 -19.12
CA THR A 97 9.50 9.06 -18.21
C THR A 97 9.14 8.78 -16.75
N PRO A 98 10.09 8.95 -15.82
CA PRO A 98 9.78 8.91 -14.39
C PRO A 98 8.73 9.95 -14.00
N TRP A 99 7.87 9.61 -13.07
CA TRP A 99 6.90 10.54 -12.53
C TRP A 99 7.05 10.70 -11.02
N THR A 100 6.65 11.86 -10.53
CA THR A 100 6.81 12.23 -9.12
C THR A 100 5.50 12.70 -8.55
N ALA A 101 5.21 12.30 -7.31
CA ALA A 101 4.12 12.85 -6.50
C ALA A 101 4.66 13.37 -5.18
N GLU A 102 3.95 14.34 -4.61
CA GLU A 102 4.27 14.93 -3.30
C GLU A 102 2.97 15.11 -2.50
N MET A 103 3.02 14.80 -1.20
CA MET A 103 1.90 14.99 -0.30
C MET A 103 2.38 15.26 1.13
N PRO A 104 1.62 16.01 1.93
CA PRO A 104 1.89 16.13 3.35
C PRO A 104 1.42 14.91 4.12
N MET A 105 2.25 14.38 5.02
CA MET A 105 1.88 13.41 6.03
C MET A 105 1.73 14.12 7.37
N LYS A 106 0.52 14.15 7.90
CA LYS A 106 0.21 14.77 9.19
C LYS A 106 0.29 13.76 10.33
N LYS A 107 0.80 14.20 11.47
CA LYS A 107 0.76 13.43 12.71
C LYS A 107 -0.69 13.26 13.14
N THR A 108 -1.11 12.03 13.39
CA THR A 108 -2.42 11.73 13.97
C THR A 108 -2.32 11.65 15.50
N ILE A 109 -3.43 11.91 16.17
CA ILE A 109 -3.58 11.73 17.62
C ILE A 109 -4.24 10.36 17.82
N GLY A 110 -3.61 9.50 18.61
CA GLY A 110 -4.11 8.17 18.93
C GLY A 110 -3.20 7.03 18.48
N PRO A 111 -3.54 5.80 18.83
CA PRO A 111 -2.80 4.62 18.43
C PRO A 111 -3.03 4.29 16.95
N LEU A 112 -2.12 3.52 16.40
CA LEU A 112 -2.31 2.85 15.13
C LEU A 112 -3.22 1.64 15.38
N PHE A 113 -4.35 1.58 14.67
CA PHE A 113 -5.29 0.47 14.77
C PHE A 113 -5.01 -0.59 13.70
N GLU A 114 -5.50 -1.80 13.93
CA GLU A 114 -5.53 -2.82 12.91
C GLU A 114 -6.53 -2.44 11.81
N HIS A 115 -6.11 -2.55 10.55
CA HIS A 115 -7.02 -2.37 9.41
C HIS A 115 -7.78 -3.68 9.14
N ALA A 116 -8.87 -3.88 9.89
CA ALA A 116 -9.70 -5.07 9.85
C ALA A 116 -10.73 -5.00 8.71
N CYS A 117 -10.30 -5.23 7.48
CA CYS A 117 -11.15 -5.15 6.28
C CYS A 117 -12.26 -6.21 6.21
N HIS A 118 -12.07 -7.35 6.86
CA HIS A 118 -12.97 -8.51 6.77
C HIS A 118 -13.95 -8.59 7.95
N GLU A 119 -13.52 -8.15 9.11
CA GLU A 119 -14.34 -8.12 10.31
C GLU A 119 -15.46 -7.07 10.17
N GLY A 120 -16.70 -7.52 10.30
CA GLY A 120 -17.87 -6.67 10.11
C GLY A 120 -18.20 -6.34 8.65
N ASN A 121 -17.53 -6.93 7.67
CA ASN A 121 -17.88 -6.78 6.27
C ASN A 121 -19.02 -7.74 5.88
N TYR A 122 -20.25 -7.26 6.01
CA TYR A 122 -21.46 -7.99 5.63
C TYR A 122 -21.86 -7.79 4.17
N GLY A 123 -21.07 -7.16 3.34
CA GLY A 123 -21.40 -6.82 1.95
C GLY A 123 -21.83 -8.04 1.13
N LEU A 124 -21.01 -9.08 1.10
CA LEU A 124 -21.32 -10.32 0.38
C LEU A 124 -22.55 -11.04 0.95
N TYR A 125 -22.64 -11.15 2.28
CA TYR A 125 -23.79 -11.76 2.95
C TYR A 125 -25.09 -11.04 2.60
N ASN A 126 -25.12 -9.72 2.72
CA ASN A 126 -26.30 -8.91 2.42
C ASN A 126 -26.69 -8.98 0.95
N THR A 127 -25.75 -9.02 0.03
CA THR A 127 -26.00 -9.21 -1.41
C THR A 127 -26.67 -10.54 -1.69
N LEU A 128 -26.17 -11.62 -1.10
CA LEU A 128 -26.75 -12.97 -1.28
C LEU A 128 -28.13 -13.09 -0.63
N VAL A 129 -28.33 -12.49 0.54
CA VAL A 129 -29.65 -12.45 1.20
C VAL A 129 -30.65 -11.68 0.34
N GLY A 130 -30.25 -10.52 -0.18
CA GLY A 130 -31.10 -9.72 -1.08
C GLY A 130 -31.54 -10.51 -2.32
N ALA A 131 -30.62 -11.13 -3.01
CA ALA A 131 -30.92 -11.95 -4.20
C ALA A 131 -31.89 -13.10 -3.89
N ARG A 132 -31.68 -13.81 -2.78
CA ARG A 132 -32.59 -14.91 -2.37
C ARG A 132 -33.99 -14.42 -2.03
N LEU A 133 -34.13 -13.23 -1.44
CA LEU A 133 -35.44 -12.65 -1.16
C LEU A 133 -36.16 -12.26 -2.45
N GLU A 134 -35.44 -11.76 -3.45
CA GLU A 134 -36.03 -11.46 -4.76
C GLU A 134 -36.51 -12.73 -5.49
N GLU A 135 -35.70 -13.81 -5.47
CA GLU A 135 -36.06 -15.10 -6.02
C GLU A 135 -37.33 -15.68 -5.34
N GLN A 136 -37.42 -15.58 -4.00
CA GLN A 136 -38.60 -16.04 -3.26
C GLN A 136 -39.86 -15.25 -3.64
N ARG A 137 -39.78 -13.94 -3.76
CA ARG A 137 -40.92 -13.09 -4.17
C ARG A 137 -41.37 -13.42 -5.57
N ALA A 138 -40.44 -13.60 -6.51
CA ALA A 138 -40.77 -13.97 -7.88
C ALA A 138 -41.47 -15.34 -7.96
N ALA A 139 -41.03 -16.32 -7.16
CA ALA A 139 -41.69 -17.62 -7.07
C ALA A 139 -43.11 -17.52 -6.48
N GLU A 140 -43.31 -16.73 -5.44
CA GLU A 140 -44.62 -16.52 -4.84
C GLU A 140 -45.62 -15.83 -5.80
N GLU A 141 -45.14 -14.85 -6.56
CA GLU A 141 -45.96 -14.15 -7.58
C GLU A 141 -46.38 -15.12 -8.70
N THR A 142 -45.50 -15.99 -9.14
CA THR A 142 -45.79 -17.01 -10.16
C THR A 142 -46.87 -17.97 -9.68
N VAL A 143 -46.77 -18.46 -8.45
CA VAL A 143 -47.79 -19.37 -7.84
C VAL A 143 -49.14 -18.68 -7.68
N GLN A 144 -49.17 -17.39 -7.36
CA GLN A 144 -50.40 -16.64 -7.27
C GLN A 144 -51.09 -16.38 -8.61
N GLN A 145 -50.28 -16.21 -9.69
CA GLN A 145 -50.80 -16.09 -11.07
C GLN A 145 -51.43 -17.38 -11.58
N GLU A 146 -50.81 -18.53 -11.29
CA GLU A 146 -51.33 -19.84 -11.66
C GLU A 146 -52.62 -20.25 -10.95
N ARG A 147 -52.92 -19.62 -9.78
CA ARG A 147 -54.15 -19.87 -8.99
C ARG A 147 -55.35 -19.00 -9.38
N ARG A 148 -55.16 -18.05 -10.29
CA ARG A 148 -56.18 -17.16 -10.79
C ARG A 148 -56.75 -17.63 -12.15
#